data_aafd0eb273845d1f843e2fdf91227562
#
_entry.id   aafd0eb273845d1f843e2fdf91227562
#
_cell.length_a   1.000
_cell.length_b   1.000
_cell.length_c   1.000
_cell.angle_alpha   90.00
_cell.angle_beta   90.00
_cell.angle_gamma   90.00
#
_symmetry.space_group_name_H-M   'P 1'
#
loop_
_entity.id
_entity.type
_entity.pdbx_description
1 polymer ?
#
loop_
_entity_poly.entity_id
_entity_poly.type
_entity_poly.pdbx_seq_one_letter_code
_entity_poly.pdbx_strand_id
1 'polypeptide(L)'
;VQSGLLPLEIFEVSHVMDELGGIVSSSRIRAGLIDQTGRHWLTQEQRKMTYHFHRGLDEELKKPSGTLYAGPEDSPEVAMASAMENISPGAIVAVGDVSVATLIDMGVIPDIAMVDGMTKRTELDEKVDLSMFDIQLTANNPAGQITPSLIESIEKALHNDQTTCIDVNGEEDLAPIIVHMLAPIGTNVVYGQPGNGVVLTITNLKTKNRCRDLLSQFEVRN
;
A
#
# COMPACT_ATOMS: atom_id res chain seq x y z
N VAL A 1 58.18 19.10 19.48
CA VAL A 1 57.12 18.21 20.01
C VAL A 1 56.42 17.63 18.77
N GLN A 2 56.80 16.40 18.34
CA GLN A 2 56.07 15.67 17.29
C GLN A 2 54.77 15.17 17.90
N SER A 3 53.63 15.65 17.37
CA SER A 3 52.33 15.13 17.70
C SER A 3 52.22 13.71 17.12
N GLY A 4 52.31 12.72 17.99
CA GLY A 4 52.15 11.33 17.63
C GLY A 4 50.69 11.01 17.38
N LEU A 5 50.17 11.36 16.20
CA LEU A 5 48.95 10.82 15.68
C LEU A 5 49.23 9.40 15.21
N LEU A 6 48.59 8.43 15.81
CA LEU A 6 48.58 7.05 15.33
C LEU A 6 47.96 7.03 13.92
N PRO A 7 48.53 6.23 12.99
CA PRO A 7 47.94 6.10 11.67
C PRO A 7 46.52 5.51 11.81
N LEU A 8 45.57 6.13 11.07
CA LEU A 8 44.22 5.59 10.96
C LEU A 8 44.29 4.28 10.17
N GLU A 9 43.87 3.21 10.79
CA GLU A 9 43.65 1.93 10.09
C GLU A 9 42.28 2.02 9.36
N ILE A 10 42.33 1.92 8.05
CA ILE A 10 41.13 1.88 7.22
C ILE A 10 40.80 0.42 6.94
N PHE A 11 39.64 -0.01 7.44
CA PHE A 11 39.12 -1.34 7.12
C PHE A 11 38.09 -1.20 6.01
N GLU A 12 38.29 -1.93 4.91
CA GLU A 12 37.32 -2.07 3.85
C GLU A 12 36.29 -3.12 4.27
N VAL A 13 35.02 -2.71 4.42
CA VAL A 13 33.93 -3.61 4.77
C VAL A 13 33.13 -3.92 3.50
N SER A 14 33.00 -5.21 3.20
CA SER A 14 32.16 -5.66 2.08
C SER A 14 30.69 -5.31 2.32
N HIS A 15 30.01 -4.84 1.28
CA HIS A 15 28.60 -4.60 1.35
C HIS A 15 27.83 -5.90 1.50
N VAL A 16 26.85 -5.92 2.41
CA VAL A 16 25.85 -7.00 2.50
C VAL A 16 24.78 -6.71 1.45
N MET A 17 24.49 -7.70 0.61
CA MET A 17 23.48 -7.59 -0.44
C MET A 17 22.21 -8.32 0.00
N ASP A 18 21.06 -7.77 -0.37
CA ASP A 18 19.78 -8.45 -0.21
C ASP A 18 19.55 -9.48 -1.36
N GLU A 19 18.44 -10.19 -1.30
CA GLU A 19 18.08 -11.22 -2.28
C GLU A 19 17.78 -10.68 -3.70
N LEU A 20 17.59 -9.36 -3.84
CA LEU A 20 17.38 -8.67 -5.11
C LEU A 20 18.66 -7.99 -5.62
N GLY A 21 19.80 -8.20 -4.95
CA GLY A 21 21.07 -7.57 -5.32
C GLY A 21 21.19 -6.09 -4.90
N GLY A 22 20.31 -5.61 -4.03
CA GLY A 22 20.40 -4.27 -3.45
C GLY A 22 21.28 -4.26 -2.21
N ILE A 23 22.02 -3.15 -1.98
CA ILE A 23 22.84 -2.99 -0.77
C ILE A 23 21.92 -2.88 0.46
N VAL A 24 22.15 -3.74 1.47
CA VAL A 24 21.52 -3.59 2.77
C VAL A 24 22.11 -2.36 3.47
N SER A 25 21.31 -1.33 3.65
CA SER A 25 21.74 -0.06 4.24
C SER A 25 20.77 0.43 5.30
N SER A 26 21.30 1.19 6.26
CA SER A 26 20.49 1.82 7.30
C SER A 26 19.41 2.75 6.72
N SER A 27 19.66 3.37 5.57
CA SER A 27 18.68 4.23 4.90
C SER A 27 17.49 3.42 4.38
N ARG A 28 17.73 2.27 3.73
CA ARG A 28 16.67 1.39 3.24
C ARG A 28 15.87 0.76 4.39
N ILE A 29 16.54 0.40 5.50
CA ILE A 29 15.86 -0.11 6.70
C ILE A 29 14.98 0.98 7.31
N ARG A 30 15.50 2.20 7.47
CA ARG A 30 14.71 3.33 8.01
C ARG A 30 13.55 3.73 7.11
N ALA A 31 13.73 3.66 5.80
CA ALA A 31 12.64 3.88 4.85
C ALA A 31 11.60 2.73 4.84
N GLY A 32 11.89 1.61 5.50
CA GLY A 32 11.02 0.44 5.55
C GLY A 32 10.95 -0.33 4.24
N LEU A 33 11.94 -0.19 3.36
CA LEU A 33 12.03 -0.96 2.11
C LEU A 33 12.49 -2.40 2.34
N ILE A 34 13.27 -2.60 3.38
CA ILE A 34 13.71 -3.90 3.90
C ILE A 34 13.53 -3.91 5.41
N ASP A 35 13.44 -5.09 6.01
CA ASP A 35 13.33 -5.23 7.45
C ASP A 35 14.70 -5.08 8.15
N GLN A 36 14.72 -5.18 9.47
CA GLN A 36 15.94 -5.01 10.28
C GLN A 36 16.99 -6.08 10.00
N THR A 37 16.61 -7.21 9.39
CA THR A 37 17.54 -8.29 9.00
C THR A 37 18.04 -8.13 7.56
N GLY A 38 17.61 -7.09 6.86
CA GLY A 38 17.95 -6.82 5.47
C GLY A 38 17.10 -7.59 4.44
N ARG A 39 15.98 -8.19 4.86
CA ARG A 39 15.09 -8.95 3.98
C ARG A 39 13.97 -8.05 3.45
N HIS A 40 13.53 -8.32 2.24
CA HIS A 40 12.33 -7.70 1.70
C HIS A 40 11.09 -8.15 2.50
N TRP A 41 10.11 -7.25 2.61
CA TRP A 41 8.83 -7.55 3.26
C TRP A 41 8.03 -8.60 2.52
N LEU A 42 8.22 -8.67 1.20
CA LEU A 42 7.67 -9.67 0.29
C LEU A 42 8.80 -10.22 -0.59
N THR A 43 9.11 -11.51 -0.47
CA THR A 43 10.20 -12.14 -1.22
C THR A 43 9.85 -12.29 -2.71
N GLN A 44 10.84 -12.55 -3.56
CA GLN A 44 10.60 -12.80 -4.99
C GLN A 44 9.66 -13.97 -5.25
N GLU A 45 9.77 -15.01 -4.43
CA GLU A 45 8.93 -16.21 -4.54
C GLU A 45 7.49 -15.86 -4.14
N GLN A 46 7.31 -15.15 -3.04
CA GLN A 46 6.01 -14.70 -2.56
C GLN A 46 5.27 -13.82 -3.57
N ARG A 47 5.99 -12.99 -4.36
CA ARG A 47 5.41 -12.14 -5.41
C ARG A 47 4.81 -12.91 -6.58
N LYS A 48 5.17 -14.19 -6.75
CA LYS A 48 4.68 -15.07 -7.81
C LYS A 48 3.52 -15.96 -7.38
N MET A 49 3.15 -15.90 -6.10
CA MET A 49 2.11 -16.74 -5.52
C MET A 49 0.76 -16.03 -5.58
N THR A 50 -0.31 -16.83 -5.71
CA THR A 50 -1.68 -16.37 -5.50
C THR A 50 -2.11 -16.74 -4.09
N TYR A 51 -2.56 -15.73 -3.35
CA TYR A 51 -3.05 -15.87 -1.99
C TYR A 51 -4.57 -15.86 -2.00
N HIS A 52 -5.17 -16.83 -1.33
CA HIS A 52 -6.62 -16.98 -1.25
C HIS A 52 -7.09 -16.69 0.17
N PHE A 53 -8.02 -15.77 0.28
CA PHE A 53 -8.73 -15.50 1.50
C PHE A 53 -9.55 -16.72 1.93
N HIS A 54 -9.65 -16.97 3.23
CA HIS A 54 -10.56 -17.94 3.81
C HIS A 54 -11.34 -17.34 4.98
N ARG A 55 -12.53 -17.85 5.24
CA ARG A 55 -13.47 -17.31 6.24
C ARG A 55 -12.90 -17.20 7.67
N GLY A 56 -11.85 -17.94 8.00
CA GLY A 56 -11.18 -17.83 9.29
C GLY A 56 -10.52 -16.47 9.54
N LEU A 57 -10.29 -15.66 8.50
CA LEU A 57 -9.70 -14.32 8.58
C LEU A 57 -10.75 -13.19 8.63
N ASP A 58 -12.05 -13.49 8.51
CA ASP A 58 -13.14 -12.50 8.46
C ASP A 58 -13.07 -11.51 9.63
N GLU A 59 -12.93 -11.99 10.83
CA GLU A 59 -12.92 -11.17 12.05
C GLU A 59 -11.69 -10.26 12.14
N GLU A 60 -10.57 -10.69 11.57
CA GLU A 60 -9.33 -9.91 11.57
C GLU A 60 -9.35 -8.83 10.48
N LEU A 61 -9.89 -9.15 9.29
CA LEU A 61 -9.99 -8.23 8.17
C LEU A 61 -11.07 -7.15 8.36
N LYS A 62 -12.17 -7.49 9.05
CA LYS A 62 -13.22 -6.51 9.37
C LYS A 62 -12.78 -5.45 10.38
N LYS A 63 -11.72 -5.70 11.15
CA LYS A 63 -11.17 -4.69 12.06
C LYS A 63 -10.39 -3.66 11.25
N PRO A 64 -10.70 -2.36 11.39
CA PRO A 64 -9.92 -1.32 10.74
C PRO A 64 -8.44 -1.50 11.03
N SER A 65 -7.60 -1.47 10.01
CA SER A 65 -6.14 -1.59 10.19
C SER A 65 -5.51 -0.27 10.67
N GLY A 66 -6.29 0.82 10.65
CA GLY A 66 -5.89 2.17 11.02
C GLY A 66 -6.91 2.89 11.88
N THR A 67 -6.91 4.21 11.80
CA THR A 67 -7.89 5.08 12.45
C THR A 67 -9.14 5.17 11.58
N LEU A 68 -10.30 4.81 12.13
CA LEU A 68 -11.59 5.01 11.50
C LEU A 68 -12.08 6.45 11.76
N TYR A 69 -12.34 7.17 10.71
CA TYR A 69 -13.02 8.47 10.71
C TYR A 69 -14.46 8.23 10.33
N ALA A 70 -15.37 8.39 11.30
CA ALA A 70 -16.78 8.14 11.09
C ALA A 70 -17.42 9.27 10.29
N GLY A 71 -18.33 8.91 9.40
CA GLY A 71 -19.12 9.86 8.61
C GLY A 71 -20.35 9.20 8.00
N PRO A 72 -21.33 10.00 7.56
CA PRO A 72 -22.50 9.48 6.87
C PRO A 72 -22.12 8.79 5.56
N GLU A 73 -22.83 7.75 5.20
CA GLU A 73 -22.58 7.00 3.95
C GLU A 73 -22.93 7.85 2.70
N ASP A 74 -23.91 8.72 2.82
CA ASP A 74 -24.35 9.64 1.77
C ASP A 74 -23.51 10.93 1.67
N SER A 75 -22.51 11.10 2.54
CA SER A 75 -21.61 12.26 2.60
C SER A 75 -20.19 11.82 2.96
N PRO A 76 -19.53 10.98 2.11
CA PRO A 76 -18.21 10.41 2.41
C PRO A 76 -17.12 11.46 2.56
N GLU A 77 -17.29 12.66 1.99
CA GLU A 77 -16.37 13.79 2.09
C GLU A 77 -16.17 14.27 3.55
N VAL A 78 -17.17 14.09 4.43
CA VAL A 78 -17.07 14.48 5.85
C VAL A 78 -16.02 13.63 6.58
N ALA A 79 -16.09 12.31 6.39
CA ALA A 79 -15.12 11.38 6.95
C ALA A 79 -13.75 11.56 6.29
N MET A 80 -13.72 11.74 4.97
CA MET A 80 -12.49 11.93 4.21
C MET A 80 -11.76 13.22 4.62
N ALA A 81 -12.46 14.34 4.80
CA ALA A 81 -11.87 15.59 5.25
C ALA A 81 -11.18 15.41 6.61
N SER A 82 -11.87 14.74 7.56
CA SER A 82 -11.30 14.45 8.87
C SER A 82 -10.07 13.53 8.80
N ALA A 83 -10.04 12.57 7.87
CA ALA A 83 -8.89 11.72 7.64
C ALA A 83 -7.71 12.52 7.06
N MET A 84 -7.98 13.40 6.09
CA MET A 84 -6.97 14.21 5.41
C MET A 84 -6.29 15.24 6.33
N GLU A 85 -6.93 15.69 7.39
CA GLU A 85 -6.30 16.52 8.43
C GLU A 85 -5.20 15.78 9.23
N ASN A 86 -5.18 14.45 9.15
CA ASN A 86 -4.32 13.59 9.94
C ASN A 86 -3.30 12.78 9.12
N ILE A 87 -3.11 13.13 7.84
CA ILE A 87 -2.11 12.47 6.99
C ILE A 87 -0.68 12.83 7.41
N SER A 88 0.25 11.93 7.15
CA SER A 88 1.69 12.18 7.27
C SER A 88 2.24 12.81 5.99
N PRO A 89 3.44 13.43 6.04
CA PRO A 89 4.12 13.94 4.84
C PRO A 89 4.66 12.80 3.96
N GLY A 90 3.80 11.98 3.41
CA GLY A 90 4.15 10.84 2.54
C GLY A 90 3.10 10.68 1.45
N ALA A 91 3.36 9.79 0.51
CA ALA A 91 2.44 9.49 -0.58
C ALA A 91 1.05 9.09 -0.05
N ILE A 92 0.02 9.41 -0.83
CA ILE A 92 -1.38 9.05 -0.57
C ILE A 92 -1.76 7.93 -1.53
N VAL A 93 -2.15 6.79 -0.98
CA VAL A 93 -2.71 5.66 -1.71
C VAL A 93 -4.19 5.55 -1.35
N ALA A 94 -5.06 5.71 -2.34
CA ALA A 94 -6.50 5.58 -2.17
C ALA A 94 -6.98 4.25 -2.76
N VAL A 95 -7.78 3.51 -2.00
CA VAL A 95 -8.31 2.21 -2.41
C VAL A 95 -9.84 2.23 -2.37
N GLY A 96 -10.47 1.80 -3.45
CA GLY A 96 -11.91 1.80 -3.66
C GLY A 96 -12.43 3.04 -4.39
N ASP A 97 -13.38 2.80 -5.30
CA ASP A 97 -13.96 3.81 -6.19
C ASP A 97 -14.49 5.04 -5.43
N VAL A 98 -15.23 4.82 -4.34
CA VAL A 98 -15.80 5.90 -3.52
C VAL A 98 -14.68 6.74 -2.88
N SER A 99 -13.63 6.10 -2.35
CA SER A 99 -12.53 6.82 -1.72
C SER A 99 -11.76 7.66 -2.72
N VAL A 100 -11.50 7.12 -3.91
CA VAL A 100 -10.80 7.81 -5.00
C VAL A 100 -11.63 8.97 -5.52
N ALA A 101 -12.92 8.75 -5.84
CA ALA A 101 -13.83 9.79 -6.30
C ALA A 101 -13.95 10.93 -5.29
N THR A 102 -14.13 10.59 -4.00
CA THR A 102 -14.25 11.59 -2.92
C THR A 102 -13.01 12.47 -2.83
N LEU A 103 -11.80 11.91 -2.91
CA LEU A 103 -10.56 12.70 -2.90
C LEU A 103 -10.48 13.63 -4.11
N ILE A 104 -10.78 13.13 -5.30
CA ILE A 104 -10.77 13.93 -6.54
C ILE A 104 -11.77 15.10 -6.43
N ASP A 105 -12.99 14.85 -5.96
CA ASP A 105 -14.02 15.87 -5.77
C ASP A 105 -13.59 16.94 -4.75
N MET A 106 -12.78 16.55 -3.77
CA MET A 106 -12.16 17.48 -2.81
C MET A 106 -10.93 18.22 -3.39
N GLY A 107 -10.56 17.97 -4.65
CA GLY A 107 -9.41 18.58 -5.33
C GLY A 107 -8.07 17.94 -4.97
N VAL A 108 -8.08 16.71 -4.44
CA VAL A 108 -6.88 15.96 -4.08
C VAL A 108 -6.73 14.77 -5.01
N ILE A 109 -5.70 14.78 -5.85
CA ILE A 109 -5.33 13.62 -6.67
C ILE A 109 -4.38 12.75 -5.83
N PRO A 110 -4.74 11.50 -5.48
CA PRO A 110 -3.83 10.62 -4.76
C PRO A 110 -2.64 10.23 -5.66
N ASP A 111 -1.48 9.96 -5.03
CA ASP A 111 -0.30 9.47 -5.76
C ASP A 111 -0.58 8.12 -6.43
N ILE A 112 -1.33 7.25 -5.74
CA ILE A 112 -1.80 5.97 -6.29
C ILE A 112 -3.28 5.80 -5.97
N ALA A 113 -4.07 5.54 -7.00
CA ALA A 113 -5.47 5.15 -6.90
C ALA A 113 -5.62 3.67 -7.28
N MET A 114 -6.50 2.95 -6.59
CA MET A 114 -6.93 1.61 -6.97
C MET A 114 -8.45 1.58 -7.04
N VAL A 115 -8.97 1.17 -8.18
CA VAL A 115 -10.41 1.11 -8.47
C VAL A 115 -10.73 -0.25 -9.09
N ASP A 116 -11.91 -0.79 -8.84
CA ASP A 116 -12.33 -2.07 -9.41
C ASP A 116 -13.25 -1.92 -10.63
N GLY A 117 -13.56 -0.67 -11.00
CA GLY A 117 -14.45 -0.35 -12.13
C GLY A 117 -15.86 -0.91 -11.98
N MET A 118 -16.17 -1.50 -10.82
CA MET A 118 -17.43 -2.19 -10.52
C MET A 118 -18.51 -1.27 -9.97
N THR A 119 -18.28 0.03 -9.88
CA THR A 119 -19.34 1.02 -9.56
C THR A 119 -20.42 1.08 -10.67
N LYS A 120 -20.60 -0.04 -11.37
CA LYS A 120 -21.64 -0.24 -12.39
C LYS A 120 -23.02 -0.55 -11.82
N ARG A 121 -23.28 -0.28 -10.54
CA ARG A 121 -24.55 -0.73 -9.93
C ARG A 121 -25.70 0.26 -10.07
N THR A 122 -25.47 1.48 -10.52
CA THR A 122 -26.53 2.42 -10.88
C THR A 122 -26.17 3.21 -12.14
N GLU A 123 -27.10 3.37 -13.07
CA GLU A 123 -26.93 4.09 -14.34
C GLU A 123 -26.61 5.60 -14.19
N LEU A 124 -26.34 6.08 -12.97
CA LEU A 124 -26.16 7.49 -12.61
C LEU A 124 -24.82 7.79 -11.92
N ASP A 125 -24.01 6.78 -11.58
CA ASP A 125 -22.75 7.05 -10.88
C ASP A 125 -21.64 7.38 -11.88
N GLU A 126 -21.10 8.59 -11.77
CA GLU A 126 -19.98 9.07 -12.55
C GLU A 126 -18.77 8.18 -12.27
N LYS A 127 -18.25 7.54 -13.30
CA LYS A 127 -16.98 6.78 -13.21
C LYS A 127 -15.87 7.74 -12.85
N VAL A 128 -14.95 7.27 -12.00
CA VAL A 128 -13.69 7.98 -11.78
C VAL A 128 -13.05 8.28 -13.14
N ASP A 129 -12.75 9.54 -13.40
CA ASP A 129 -12.04 9.94 -14.61
C ASP A 129 -10.57 9.55 -14.52
N LEU A 130 -10.23 8.39 -15.08
CA LEU A 130 -8.87 7.86 -15.07
C LEU A 130 -7.88 8.73 -15.85
N SER A 131 -8.36 9.63 -16.72
CA SER A 131 -7.49 10.54 -17.49
C SER A 131 -6.78 11.58 -16.62
N MET A 132 -7.18 11.73 -15.37
CA MET A 132 -6.53 12.61 -14.40
C MET A 132 -5.20 12.06 -13.88
N PHE A 133 -4.92 10.78 -14.10
CA PHE A 133 -3.68 10.14 -13.68
C PHE A 133 -2.69 10.07 -14.84
N ASP A 134 -1.43 10.35 -14.54
CA ASP A 134 -0.35 10.30 -15.54
C ASP A 134 -0.15 8.90 -16.11
N ILE A 135 -0.34 7.87 -15.26
CA ILE A 135 -0.16 6.47 -15.60
C ILE A 135 -1.42 5.68 -15.26
N GLN A 136 -1.78 4.80 -16.18
CA GLN A 136 -2.85 3.83 -15.97
C GLN A 136 -2.26 2.42 -16.07
N LEU A 137 -2.47 1.62 -15.02
CA LEU A 137 -2.11 0.22 -14.96
C LEU A 137 -3.38 -0.61 -14.83
N THR A 138 -3.28 -1.90 -15.20
CA THR A 138 -4.36 -2.86 -15.01
C THR A 138 -3.86 -4.03 -14.18
N ALA A 139 -4.74 -4.59 -13.34
CA ALA A 139 -4.46 -5.79 -12.58
C ALA A 139 -5.64 -6.76 -12.67
N ASN A 140 -5.35 -8.06 -12.75
CA ASN A 140 -6.37 -9.10 -12.61
C ASN A 140 -6.32 -9.65 -11.18
N ASN A 141 -7.37 -9.42 -10.40
CA ASN A 141 -7.43 -9.83 -9.00
C ASN A 141 -8.84 -10.32 -8.63
N PRO A 142 -9.18 -11.59 -8.91
CA PRO A 142 -10.49 -12.12 -8.57
C PRO A 142 -10.83 -11.96 -7.08
N ALA A 143 -12.12 -11.92 -6.78
CA ALA A 143 -12.66 -11.76 -5.44
C ALA A 143 -11.97 -12.68 -4.40
N GLY A 144 -11.62 -12.12 -3.26
CA GLY A 144 -10.98 -12.85 -2.17
C GLY A 144 -9.57 -13.33 -2.48
N GLN A 145 -8.88 -12.75 -3.45
CA GLN A 145 -7.52 -13.13 -3.81
C GLN A 145 -6.55 -11.93 -3.70
N ILE A 146 -5.26 -12.28 -3.62
CA ILE A 146 -4.15 -11.38 -3.90
C ILE A 146 -3.29 -12.11 -4.93
N THR A 147 -3.25 -11.58 -6.14
CA THR A 147 -2.59 -12.21 -7.28
C THR A 147 -1.23 -11.57 -7.58
N PRO A 148 -0.33 -12.28 -8.29
CA PRO A 148 0.91 -11.70 -8.80
C PRO A 148 0.66 -10.45 -9.67
N SER A 149 -0.44 -10.40 -10.42
CA SER A 149 -0.81 -9.26 -11.26
C SER A 149 -1.06 -7.99 -10.42
N LEU A 150 -1.80 -8.13 -9.31
CA LEU A 150 -2.03 -7.02 -8.38
C LEU A 150 -0.72 -6.57 -7.72
N ILE A 151 0.07 -7.52 -7.22
CA ILE A 151 1.36 -7.23 -6.57
C ILE A 151 2.30 -6.47 -7.51
N GLU A 152 2.43 -6.92 -8.77
CA GLU A 152 3.28 -6.28 -9.76
C GLU A 152 2.82 -4.85 -10.11
N SER A 153 1.50 -4.64 -10.24
CA SER A 153 0.94 -3.32 -10.53
C SER A 153 1.16 -2.34 -9.37
N ILE A 154 0.98 -2.79 -8.11
CA ILE A 154 1.28 -2.00 -6.92
C ILE A 154 2.77 -1.66 -6.87
N GLU A 155 3.64 -2.62 -7.13
CA GLU A 155 5.09 -2.41 -7.11
C GLU A 155 5.52 -1.39 -8.18
N LYS A 156 5.00 -1.49 -9.40
CA LYS A 156 5.25 -0.52 -10.47
C LYS A 156 4.79 0.89 -10.08
N ALA A 157 3.61 1.01 -9.51
CA ALA A 157 3.07 2.29 -9.05
C ALA A 157 3.93 2.92 -7.95
N LEU A 158 4.39 2.13 -6.97
CA LEU A 158 5.23 2.60 -5.87
C LEU A 158 6.66 3.01 -6.29
N HIS A 159 7.14 2.53 -7.45
CA HIS A 159 8.45 2.90 -8.00
C HIS A 159 8.40 4.07 -8.99
N ASN A 160 7.24 4.67 -9.14
CA ASN A 160 7.00 5.75 -10.06
C ASN A 160 6.77 7.05 -9.30
N ASP A 161 7.32 8.17 -9.82
CA ASP A 161 7.12 9.51 -9.23
C ASP A 161 5.90 10.23 -9.83
N GLN A 162 5.12 9.55 -10.68
CA GLN A 162 3.94 10.09 -11.35
C GLN A 162 2.66 9.53 -10.73
N THR A 163 1.58 10.30 -10.79
CA THR A 163 0.28 9.82 -10.32
C THR A 163 -0.17 8.59 -11.11
N THR A 164 -0.55 7.54 -10.42
CA THR A 164 -0.86 6.25 -11.04
C THR A 164 -2.24 5.74 -10.62
N CYS A 165 -3.06 5.35 -11.58
CA CYS A 165 -4.29 4.61 -11.31
C CYS A 165 -4.12 3.15 -11.70
N ILE A 166 -4.50 2.24 -10.81
CA ILE A 166 -4.56 0.79 -11.06
C ILE A 166 -6.04 0.40 -11.21
N ASP A 167 -6.45 0.08 -12.43
CA ASP A 167 -7.78 -0.48 -12.74
C ASP A 167 -7.73 -2.00 -12.48
N VAL A 168 -8.43 -2.44 -11.44
CA VAL A 168 -8.44 -3.83 -10.97
C VAL A 168 -9.62 -4.56 -11.58
N ASN A 169 -9.34 -5.54 -12.43
CA ASN A 169 -10.36 -6.47 -12.89
C ASN A 169 -10.62 -7.52 -11.79
N GLY A 170 -11.61 -7.24 -10.94
CA GLY A 170 -11.97 -8.07 -9.79
C GLY A 170 -12.22 -7.24 -8.53
N GLU A 171 -11.47 -7.45 -7.46
CA GLU A 171 -11.61 -6.75 -6.17
C GLU A 171 -10.26 -6.21 -5.68
N GLU A 172 -10.24 -5.00 -5.13
CA GLU A 172 -9.06 -4.33 -4.58
C GLU A 172 -9.03 -4.28 -3.04
N ASP A 173 -10.06 -4.78 -2.36
CA ASP A 173 -10.24 -4.71 -0.91
C ASP A 173 -9.03 -5.23 -0.10
N LEU A 174 -8.32 -6.22 -0.62
CA LEU A 174 -7.15 -6.81 0.02
C LEU A 174 -5.83 -6.11 -0.38
N ALA A 175 -5.86 -5.20 -1.34
CA ALA A 175 -4.69 -4.48 -1.81
C ALA A 175 -3.93 -3.71 -0.70
N PRO A 176 -4.59 -3.11 0.32
CA PRO A 176 -3.89 -2.43 1.41
C PRO A 176 -2.83 -3.29 2.10
N ILE A 177 -3.01 -4.62 2.17
CA ILE A 177 -2.04 -5.55 2.76
C ILE A 177 -0.71 -5.46 1.99
N ILE A 178 -0.76 -5.54 0.66
CA ILE A 178 0.42 -5.49 -0.21
C ILE A 178 1.02 -4.09 -0.26
N VAL A 179 0.16 -3.06 -0.31
CA VAL A 179 0.62 -1.66 -0.28
C VAL A 179 1.47 -1.42 0.96
N HIS A 180 0.98 -1.77 2.15
CA HIS A 180 1.74 -1.57 3.38
C HIS A 180 3.04 -2.37 3.41
N MET A 181 3.08 -3.56 2.83
CA MET A 181 4.32 -4.36 2.76
C MET A 181 5.36 -3.73 1.84
N LEU A 182 4.95 -3.17 0.71
CA LEU A 182 5.87 -2.66 -0.32
C LEU A 182 6.18 -1.16 -0.18
N ALA A 183 5.23 -0.35 0.29
CA ALA A 183 5.38 1.10 0.38
C ALA A 183 6.40 1.54 1.44
N PRO A 184 7.05 2.71 1.28
CA PRO A 184 7.86 3.33 2.31
C PRO A 184 7.10 3.63 3.59
N ILE A 185 7.81 3.74 4.70
CA ILE A 185 7.26 4.26 5.96
C ILE A 185 6.78 5.69 5.75
N GLY A 186 5.61 6.02 6.30
CA GLY A 186 4.97 7.32 6.14
C GLY A 186 3.93 7.37 5.01
N THR A 187 3.82 6.35 4.16
CA THR A 187 2.76 6.28 3.14
C THR A 187 1.40 6.22 3.83
N ASN A 188 0.49 7.09 3.39
CA ASN A 188 -0.90 7.15 3.84
C ASN A 188 -1.75 6.26 2.95
N VAL A 189 -2.48 5.33 3.54
CA VAL A 189 -3.42 4.46 2.82
C VAL A 189 -4.82 4.77 3.32
N VAL A 190 -5.71 5.19 2.42
CA VAL A 190 -7.10 5.51 2.71
C VAL A 190 -8.03 4.58 1.95
N TYR A 191 -9.06 4.08 2.64
CA TYR A 191 -10.09 3.24 2.04
C TYR A 191 -11.42 3.38 2.79
N GLY A 192 -12.52 3.11 2.09
CA GLY A 192 -13.85 3.14 2.67
C GLY A 192 -14.09 1.97 3.62
N GLN A 193 -14.80 2.23 4.72
CA GLN A 193 -15.37 1.21 5.59
C GLN A 193 -16.91 1.30 5.46
N PRO A 194 -17.55 0.41 4.69
CA PRO A 194 -18.97 0.52 4.38
C PRO A 194 -19.85 0.72 5.63
N GLY A 195 -20.76 1.70 5.58
CA GLY A 195 -21.64 2.05 6.69
C GLY A 195 -20.97 2.72 7.90
N ASN A 196 -19.65 2.99 7.85
CA ASN A 196 -18.90 3.53 8.99
C ASN A 196 -18.12 4.81 8.67
N GLY A 197 -17.57 4.92 7.46
CA GLY A 197 -16.75 6.08 7.06
C GLY A 197 -15.47 5.69 6.34
N VAL A 198 -14.36 6.37 6.65
CA VAL A 198 -13.06 6.22 6.01
C VAL A 198 -12.02 5.75 7.00
N VAL A 199 -11.20 4.79 6.62
CA VAL A 199 -10.03 4.34 7.39
C VAL A 199 -8.78 4.97 6.79
N LEU A 200 -7.98 5.63 7.64
CA LEU A 200 -6.63 6.07 7.33
C LEU A 200 -5.63 5.20 8.09
N THR A 201 -4.72 4.58 7.37
CA THR A 201 -3.59 3.85 7.95
C THR A 201 -2.28 4.42 7.44
N ILE A 202 -1.41 4.84 8.37
CA ILE A 202 -0.06 5.30 8.02
C ILE A 202 0.89 4.11 8.08
N THR A 203 1.60 3.85 6.99
CA THR A 203 2.57 2.76 6.90
C THR A 203 3.70 2.97 7.90
N ASN A 204 3.91 2.00 8.77
CA ASN A 204 5.01 1.95 9.73
C ASN A 204 5.44 0.49 9.95
N LEU A 205 6.50 0.25 10.73
CA LEU A 205 7.00 -1.11 10.97
C LEU A 205 5.97 -2.04 11.60
N LYS A 206 5.10 -1.52 12.49
CA LYS A 206 4.03 -2.30 13.11
C LYS A 206 3.00 -2.72 12.07
N THR A 207 2.58 -1.80 11.22
CA THR A 207 1.65 -2.06 10.11
C THR A 207 2.23 -3.08 9.14
N LYS A 208 3.50 -2.92 8.74
CA LYS A 208 4.19 -3.86 7.85
C LYS A 208 4.26 -5.28 8.43
N ASN A 209 4.63 -5.41 9.70
CA ASN A 209 4.66 -6.71 10.37
C ASN A 209 3.26 -7.34 10.44
N ARG A 210 2.23 -6.56 10.81
CA ARG A 210 0.85 -7.04 10.83
C ARG A 210 0.41 -7.55 9.44
N CYS A 211 0.70 -6.80 8.37
CA CYS A 211 0.35 -7.21 7.02
C CYS A 211 1.09 -8.49 6.59
N ARG A 212 2.38 -8.62 6.94
CA ARG A 212 3.14 -9.85 6.69
C ARG A 212 2.58 -11.05 7.45
N ASP A 213 2.24 -10.87 8.73
CA ASP A 213 1.65 -11.91 9.56
C ASP A 213 0.26 -12.32 9.05
N LEU A 214 -0.54 -11.34 8.60
CA LEU A 214 -1.84 -11.58 8.01
C LEU A 214 -1.72 -12.34 6.69
N LEU A 215 -0.85 -11.90 5.77
CA LEU A 215 -0.63 -12.57 4.49
C LEU A 215 -0.15 -14.02 4.67
N SER A 216 0.63 -14.30 5.73
CA SER A 216 1.12 -15.65 6.02
C SER A 216 0.01 -16.64 6.41
N GLN A 217 -1.17 -16.15 6.73
CA GLN A 217 -2.33 -16.96 7.09
C GLN A 217 -3.24 -17.27 5.89
N PHE A 218 -3.03 -16.60 4.73
CA PHE A 218 -3.76 -16.91 3.52
C PHE A 218 -3.38 -18.28 2.96
N GLU A 219 -4.33 -18.95 2.31
CA GLU A 219 -4.03 -20.16 1.56
C GLU A 219 -3.24 -19.81 0.29
N VAL A 220 -2.12 -20.47 0.08
CA VAL A 220 -1.31 -20.28 -1.13
C VAL A 220 -1.64 -21.39 -2.14
N ARG A 221 -1.94 -20.99 -3.36
CA ARG A 221 -2.14 -21.92 -4.49
C ARG A 221 -1.27 -21.48 -5.67
N ASN A 222 -0.61 -22.44 -6.25
CA ASN A 222 0.21 -22.28 -7.45
C ASN A 222 -0.65 -22.39 -8.70
#